data_dd76fe33c15059aae6345f7e3622a216
#
_entry.id   dd76fe33c15059aae6345f7e3622a216
#
_cell.length_a   1.000
_cell.length_b   1.000
_cell.length_c   1.000
_cell.angle_alpha   90.00
_cell.angle_beta   90.00
_cell.angle_gamma   90.00
#
_symmetry.space_group_name_H-M   'P 1'
#
loop_
_entity.id
_entity.type
_entity.pdbx_description
1 polymer ?
#
loop_
_entity_poly.entity_id
_entity_poly.type
_entity_poly.pdbx_seq_one_letter_code
_entity_poly.pdbx_strand_id
1 'polypeptide(L)'
;MRVHGSGVLAYFLAATVVAISVACSTASEQTAAAASTNGNPGLDTLTKANALERVVERTPPKPASGGTAPSFVPDPGWPKPLPNNWIIGDVGGLTVDSHDNIWVYHRPRALSSTDAGALGEAGKNAKGQPISAIGHPRPYGQLSGCCVPAPSVLKFDKAGNLLQAWGGPGDPGFLEKRCRPGDGCYWPGREHGIFVDHNDFVWISGNGEISRGTNSGEYPWAANFGGDDSQILKFKADGTFVLAIGKQGMTKPNSNDTNGGINGTPQPYLVADFTVDPKTNILWIADGYGNRRVLMVDAATGKYIGHFGAYGQNPVIGESTDPAYGGAWAADFRKGETKPKYFRSPLHCAELSKDGFLYVCDRGNNRVQVFKASDVGKPCQNPAGEAGKCGFVGELPIAPQTASGTSGSLAFSADPEQSCLYVADLTNFTIYSINRKTLQEVDRFGGGGRGLGQFHWPHKVSVDSEGNVYAGEVDGSANVQKFLRYGAAGCSGTGHAEVGKYRQ
;
A
#
# COMPACT_ATOMS: atom_id res chain seq x y z
N MET A 1 34.81 -72.29 -22.22
CA MET A 1 33.91 -73.41 -22.49
C MET A 1 32.55 -72.89 -22.93
N ARG A 2 32.18 -73.17 -24.21
CA ARG A 2 30.83 -73.20 -24.85
C ARG A 2 29.86 -72.08 -24.49
N VAL A 3 29.59 -71.12 -25.38
CA VAL A 3 28.97 -71.13 -26.72
C VAL A 3 27.49 -71.58 -26.72
N HIS A 4 26.65 -70.76 -27.23
CA HIS A 4 25.46 -70.83 -28.09
C HIS A 4 24.37 -69.88 -27.58
N GLY A 5 23.68 -69.05 -28.31
CA GLY A 5 23.51 -68.90 -29.75
C GLY A 5 22.10 -68.39 -30.05
N SER A 6 22.05 -67.34 -30.85
CA SER A 6 21.04 -67.08 -31.87
C SER A 6 19.56 -66.95 -31.50
N GLY A 7 19.00 -65.85 -32.03
CA GLY A 7 17.56 -65.74 -32.34
C GLY A 7 17.15 -64.33 -32.67
N VAL A 8 17.46 -63.87 -33.90
CA VAL A 8 16.91 -62.66 -34.55
C VAL A 8 15.50 -63.02 -35.02
N LEU A 9 14.52 -62.26 -34.62
CA LEU A 9 13.21 -62.21 -35.31
C LEU A 9 12.78 -60.76 -35.50
N ALA A 10 12.93 -60.26 -36.71
CA ALA A 10 12.44 -58.99 -37.13
C ALA A 10 10.94 -59.08 -37.42
N TYR A 11 10.15 -58.24 -36.79
CA TYR A 11 8.79 -57.98 -37.23
C TYR A 11 8.71 -56.59 -37.83
N PHE A 12 8.43 -56.56 -39.15
CA PHE A 12 7.97 -55.37 -39.84
C PHE A 12 6.54 -55.08 -39.41
N LEU A 13 6.25 -53.93 -38.84
CA LEU A 13 4.92 -53.37 -38.73
C LEU A 13 4.79 -52.15 -39.63
N ALA A 14 3.92 -52.32 -40.60
CA ALA A 14 3.52 -51.25 -41.51
C ALA A 14 2.80 -50.13 -40.77
N ALA A 15 3.30 -48.93 -40.84
CA ALA A 15 2.63 -47.71 -40.34
C ALA A 15 1.55 -47.30 -41.36
N THR A 16 0.29 -47.48 -41.04
CA THR A 16 -0.82 -46.91 -41.74
C THR A 16 -1.02 -45.47 -41.28
N VAL A 17 -0.68 -44.48 -42.11
CA VAL A 17 -0.95 -43.09 -41.89
C VAL A 17 -2.45 -42.85 -42.16
N VAL A 18 -3.20 -42.62 -41.11
CA VAL A 18 -4.58 -42.10 -41.21
C VAL A 18 -4.52 -40.59 -41.18
N ALA A 19 -4.67 -39.96 -42.33
CA ALA A 19 -4.87 -38.54 -42.44
C ALA A 19 -6.26 -38.16 -41.94
N ILE A 20 -6.31 -37.54 -40.75
CA ILE A 20 -7.52 -36.92 -40.23
C ILE A 20 -7.56 -35.49 -40.78
N SER A 21 -8.41 -35.30 -41.81
CA SER A 21 -8.80 -33.98 -42.31
C SER A 21 -9.71 -33.33 -41.26
N VAL A 22 -9.20 -32.34 -40.57
CA VAL A 22 -10.01 -31.45 -39.72
C VAL A 22 -10.78 -30.53 -40.64
N ALA A 23 -12.05 -30.83 -40.86
CA ALA A 23 -12.97 -29.88 -41.49
C ALA A 23 -13.29 -28.79 -40.49
N CYS A 24 -12.87 -27.56 -40.83
CA CYS A 24 -13.27 -26.34 -40.12
C CYS A 24 -14.75 -26.09 -40.46
N SER A 25 -15.66 -26.56 -39.64
CA SER A 25 -17.05 -26.18 -39.73
C SER A 25 -17.26 -24.83 -39.12
N THR A 26 -17.68 -23.87 -39.95
CA THR A 26 -18.20 -22.57 -39.51
C THR A 26 -19.31 -22.78 -38.51
N ALA A 27 -19.06 -22.31 -37.27
CA ALA A 27 -20.09 -22.28 -36.27
C ALA A 27 -21.21 -21.33 -36.70
N SER A 28 -22.34 -21.88 -37.07
CA SER A 28 -23.60 -21.15 -37.19
C SER A 28 -23.96 -20.58 -35.83
N GLU A 29 -24.31 -19.30 -35.79
CA GLU A 29 -24.98 -18.67 -34.66
C GLU A 29 -26.23 -19.50 -34.25
N GLN A 30 -26.05 -20.32 -33.23
CA GLN A 30 -27.16 -20.80 -32.48
C GLN A 30 -27.52 -19.79 -31.43
N THR A 31 -28.56 -19.00 -31.68
CA THR A 31 -29.31 -18.29 -30.66
C THR A 31 -29.64 -19.26 -29.54
N ALA A 32 -28.98 -19.17 -28.41
CA ALA A 32 -29.34 -19.94 -27.23
C ALA A 32 -30.74 -19.48 -26.81
N ALA A 33 -31.72 -20.34 -27.03
CA ALA A 33 -33.05 -20.20 -26.47
C ALA A 33 -32.89 -20.13 -24.95
N ALA A 34 -33.39 -19.06 -24.33
CA ALA A 34 -33.38 -18.86 -22.90
C ALA A 34 -34.10 -20.08 -22.25
N ALA A 35 -33.35 -20.92 -21.57
CA ALA A 35 -33.90 -21.94 -20.72
C ALA A 35 -34.69 -21.25 -19.61
N SER A 36 -35.99 -21.46 -19.58
CA SER A 36 -36.89 -21.05 -18.50
C SER A 36 -36.33 -21.57 -17.17
N THR A 37 -35.74 -20.71 -16.37
CA THR A 37 -35.30 -21.06 -15.01
C THR A 37 -36.53 -21.12 -14.13
N ASN A 38 -36.96 -22.29 -13.76
CA ASN A 38 -38.02 -22.47 -12.81
C ASN A 38 -37.69 -21.84 -11.47
N GLY A 39 -38.21 -20.64 -11.25
CA GLY A 39 -38.61 -20.17 -9.93
C GLY A 39 -37.55 -19.86 -8.89
N ASN A 40 -36.33 -19.39 -9.26
CA ASN A 40 -35.41 -18.83 -8.28
C ASN A 40 -35.30 -17.30 -8.48
N PRO A 41 -36.08 -16.50 -7.71
CA PRO A 41 -36.06 -15.02 -7.85
C PRO A 41 -34.66 -14.36 -7.65
N GLY A 42 -33.79 -15.03 -6.90
CA GLY A 42 -32.43 -14.57 -6.67
C GLY A 42 -31.53 -14.68 -7.90
N LEU A 43 -31.70 -15.76 -8.68
CA LEU A 43 -30.92 -15.97 -9.90
C LEU A 43 -31.39 -15.03 -11.03
N ASP A 44 -32.69 -14.77 -11.11
CA ASP A 44 -33.26 -13.80 -12.05
C ASP A 44 -32.84 -12.36 -11.73
N THR A 45 -32.69 -12.05 -10.46
CA THR A 45 -32.18 -10.70 -10.04
C THR A 45 -30.71 -10.54 -10.36
N LEU A 46 -29.90 -11.59 -10.20
CA LEU A 46 -28.46 -11.56 -10.57
C LEU A 46 -28.28 -11.47 -12.08
N THR A 47 -29.11 -12.16 -12.86
CA THR A 47 -29.07 -12.09 -14.33
C THR A 47 -29.56 -10.74 -14.86
N LYS A 48 -30.63 -10.19 -14.26
CA LYS A 48 -31.15 -8.84 -14.60
C LYS A 48 -30.26 -7.72 -14.16
N ALA A 49 -29.42 -7.92 -13.14
CA ALA A 49 -28.48 -6.89 -12.64
C ALA A 49 -27.20 -6.76 -13.48
N ASN A 50 -27.08 -7.48 -14.60
CA ASN A 50 -25.87 -7.49 -15.45
C ASN A 50 -24.56 -7.77 -14.68
N ALA A 51 -24.64 -8.49 -13.56
CA ALA A 51 -23.45 -8.79 -12.78
C ALA A 51 -22.47 -9.64 -13.58
N LEU A 52 -22.97 -10.59 -14.38
CA LEU A 52 -22.15 -11.41 -15.28
C LEU A 52 -21.67 -10.63 -16.52
N GLU A 53 -22.51 -9.79 -17.12
CA GLU A 53 -22.12 -8.94 -18.25
C GLU A 53 -21.02 -7.94 -17.82
N ARG A 54 -21.11 -7.33 -16.63
CA ARG A 54 -20.02 -6.48 -16.11
C ARG A 54 -18.72 -7.21 -15.88
N VAL A 55 -18.73 -8.51 -15.65
CA VAL A 55 -17.51 -9.33 -15.54
C VAL A 55 -16.94 -9.67 -16.91
N VAL A 56 -17.81 -9.88 -17.91
CA VAL A 56 -17.38 -10.22 -19.29
C VAL A 56 -16.99 -8.97 -20.09
N GLU A 57 -17.65 -7.82 -19.90
CA GLU A 57 -17.27 -6.55 -20.53
C GLU A 57 -16.01 -5.88 -19.96
N ARG A 58 -15.39 -6.46 -18.94
CA ARG A 58 -14.08 -6.01 -18.41
C ARG A 58 -12.89 -6.54 -19.24
N THR A 59 -13.07 -6.74 -20.52
CA THR A 59 -11.96 -6.58 -21.46
C THR A 59 -11.42 -5.16 -21.24
N PRO A 60 -10.12 -4.98 -20.98
CA PRO A 60 -9.57 -3.65 -20.74
C PRO A 60 -10.08 -2.72 -21.83
N PRO A 61 -10.69 -1.58 -21.50
CA PRO A 61 -11.20 -0.68 -22.51
C PRO A 61 -10.05 -0.37 -23.46
N LYS A 62 -10.28 -0.54 -24.77
CA LYS A 62 -9.30 -0.18 -25.78
C LYS A 62 -8.96 1.29 -25.53
N PRO A 63 -7.69 1.66 -25.34
CA PRO A 63 -7.33 3.03 -25.00
C PRO A 63 -7.96 3.99 -26.01
N ALA A 64 -8.81 4.89 -25.54
CA ALA A 64 -9.33 5.94 -26.39
C ALA A 64 -8.17 6.87 -26.72
N SER A 65 -7.74 6.89 -27.98
CA SER A 65 -6.80 7.91 -28.45
C SER A 65 -7.48 9.27 -28.33
N GLY A 66 -6.98 10.14 -27.44
CA GLY A 66 -7.47 11.50 -27.28
C GLY A 66 -8.36 11.76 -26.03
N GLY A 67 -8.32 10.91 -25.00
CA GLY A 67 -9.00 11.14 -23.73
C GLY A 67 -8.49 12.37 -22.97
N THR A 68 -9.33 12.93 -22.11
CA THR A 68 -9.01 14.06 -21.23
C THR A 68 -8.30 13.64 -19.95
N ALA A 69 -8.12 12.33 -19.75
CA ALA A 69 -7.42 11.71 -18.64
C ALA A 69 -6.66 10.46 -19.09
N PRO A 70 -5.61 10.04 -18.35
CA PRO A 70 -4.95 8.74 -18.54
C PRO A 70 -5.91 7.59 -18.31
N SER A 71 -5.79 6.53 -19.09
CA SER A 71 -6.43 5.24 -18.87
C SER A 71 -5.39 4.19 -18.48
N PHE A 72 -5.79 3.15 -17.72
CA PHE A 72 -4.88 2.18 -17.14
C PHE A 72 -5.29 0.75 -17.45
N VAL A 73 -4.30 -0.09 -17.80
CA VAL A 73 -4.48 -1.52 -18.02
C VAL A 73 -3.46 -2.29 -17.18
N PRO A 74 -3.87 -3.29 -16.40
CA PRO A 74 -2.96 -4.06 -15.57
C PRO A 74 -1.96 -4.84 -16.45
N ASP A 75 -0.69 -4.87 -16.01
CA ASP A 75 0.39 -5.63 -16.65
C ASP A 75 0.45 -7.05 -16.07
N PRO A 76 0.06 -8.10 -16.79
CA PRO A 76 0.07 -9.46 -16.29
C PRO A 76 1.49 -10.04 -16.14
N GLY A 77 2.50 -9.38 -16.68
CA GLY A 77 3.89 -9.81 -16.63
C GLY A 77 4.70 -9.18 -15.50
N TRP A 78 4.07 -8.34 -14.66
CA TRP A 78 4.73 -7.63 -13.56
C TRP A 78 4.08 -7.94 -12.21
N PRO A 79 4.87 -8.24 -11.15
CA PRO A 79 6.30 -8.52 -11.14
C PRO A 79 6.64 -9.90 -11.71
N LYS A 80 7.91 -10.13 -12.01
CA LYS A 80 8.39 -11.48 -12.35
C LYS A 80 8.34 -12.39 -11.11
N PRO A 81 8.24 -13.71 -11.29
CA PRO A 81 8.28 -14.65 -10.17
C PRO A 81 9.52 -14.42 -9.29
N LEU A 82 9.30 -14.42 -7.97
CA LEU A 82 10.38 -14.25 -7.01
C LEU A 82 11.27 -15.52 -6.93
N PRO A 83 12.58 -15.37 -6.71
CA PRO A 83 13.49 -16.50 -6.51
C PRO A 83 13.22 -17.19 -5.16
N ASN A 84 13.88 -18.33 -4.92
CA ASN A 84 13.94 -19.03 -3.63
C ASN A 84 12.58 -19.43 -3.06
N ASN A 85 11.56 -19.64 -3.89
CA ASN A 85 10.17 -19.84 -3.47
C ASN A 85 9.64 -18.74 -2.54
N TRP A 86 10.14 -17.52 -2.70
CA TRP A 86 9.69 -16.40 -1.91
C TRP A 86 8.25 -15.99 -2.26
N ILE A 87 7.54 -15.58 -1.20
CA ILE A 87 6.18 -15.02 -1.29
C ILE A 87 6.13 -13.70 -0.51
N ILE A 88 5.37 -12.73 -1.02
CA ILE A 88 5.11 -11.48 -0.31
C ILE A 88 3.87 -11.60 0.57
N GLY A 89 3.89 -10.91 1.72
CA GLY A 89 2.69 -10.65 2.52
C GLY A 89 2.04 -9.33 2.14
N ASP A 90 1.17 -8.81 3.02
CA ASP A 90 0.52 -7.51 2.84
C ASP A 90 1.52 -6.41 2.50
N VAL A 91 1.22 -5.60 1.50
CA VAL A 91 2.09 -4.49 1.07
C VAL A 91 1.81 -3.24 1.89
N GLY A 92 2.57 -3.08 2.98
CA GLY A 92 2.46 -1.91 3.86
C GLY A 92 2.94 -0.62 3.19
N GLY A 93 3.97 -0.69 2.37
CA GLY A 93 4.56 0.45 1.68
C GLY A 93 4.96 0.16 0.24
N LEU A 94 4.91 1.18 -0.60
CA LEU A 94 5.34 1.13 -2.00
C LEU A 94 5.76 2.52 -2.45
N THR A 95 6.91 2.62 -3.14
CA THR A 95 7.39 3.87 -3.75
C THR A 95 8.18 3.57 -5.03
N VAL A 96 8.23 4.54 -5.92
CA VAL A 96 9.10 4.54 -7.10
C VAL A 96 10.21 5.55 -6.87
N ASP A 97 11.47 5.13 -7.03
CA ASP A 97 12.63 6.00 -6.86
C ASP A 97 12.90 6.87 -8.12
N SER A 98 13.88 7.78 -8.04
CA SER A 98 14.25 8.68 -9.13
C SER A 98 14.85 7.98 -10.37
N HIS A 99 15.15 6.68 -10.25
CA HIS A 99 15.68 5.81 -11.30
C HIS A 99 14.61 4.86 -11.86
N ASP A 100 13.33 5.09 -11.53
CA ASP A 100 12.20 4.24 -11.89
C ASP A 100 12.28 2.80 -11.34
N ASN A 101 12.99 2.59 -10.24
CA ASN A 101 12.89 1.32 -9.54
C ASN A 101 11.72 1.33 -8.55
N ILE A 102 11.04 0.22 -8.45
CA ILE A 102 9.87 0.03 -7.61
C ILE A 102 10.30 -0.65 -6.32
N TRP A 103 10.11 0.05 -5.21
CA TRP A 103 10.41 -0.47 -3.88
C TRP A 103 9.12 -0.91 -3.22
N VAL A 104 9.07 -2.17 -2.81
CA VAL A 104 7.93 -2.80 -2.12
C VAL A 104 8.36 -3.14 -0.70
N TYR A 105 7.57 -2.68 0.27
CA TYR A 105 7.78 -2.94 1.68
C TYR A 105 6.59 -3.74 2.21
N HIS A 106 6.77 -5.05 2.32
CA HIS A 106 5.71 -5.95 2.69
C HIS A 106 5.86 -6.50 4.11
N ARG A 107 4.79 -7.10 4.60
CA ARG A 107 4.65 -7.68 5.94
C ARG A 107 4.81 -9.20 5.88
N PRO A 108 6.01 -9.77 6.05
CA PRO A 108 6.19 -11.23 6.10
C PRO A 108 5.32 -11.89 7.17
N ARG A 109 5.03 -11.17 8.26
CA ARG A 109 4.24 -11.63 9.40
C ARG A 109 2.74 -11.68 9.13
N ALA A 110 2.25 -11.05 8.07
CA ALA A 110 0.86 -11.15 7.64
C ALA A 110 0.56 -12.48 6.92
N LEU A 111 1.59 -13.20 6.49
CA LEU A 111 1.44 -14.52 5.88
C LEU A 111 0.98 -15.54 6.91
N SER A 112 -0.05 -16.30 6.57
CA SER A 112 -0.51 -17.40 7.40
C SER A 112 0.48 -18.59 7.40
N SER A 113 0.26 -19.54 8.30
CA SER A 113 1.06 -20.78 8.32
C SER A 113 0.85 -21.64 7.07
N THR A 114 -0.26 -21.47 6.36
CA THR A 114 -0.52 -22.13 5.08
C THR A 114 0.17 -21.44 3.92
N ASP A 115 0.27 -20.12 3.95
CA ASP A 115 0.96 -19.35 2.90
C ASP A 115 2.47 -19.60 2.93
N ALA A 116 3.07 -19.57 4.12
CA ALA A 116 4.50 -19.82 4.32
C ALA A 116 4.77 -21.26 4.80
N GLY A 117 4.21 -22.26 4.15
CA GLY A 117 4.19 -23.66 4.56
C GLY A 117 5.56 -24.34 4.64
N ALA A 118 6.57 -23.85 3.87
CA ALA A 118 7.90 -24.44 3.83
C ALA A 118 8.81 -24.06 5.02
N LEU A 119 8.44 -23.04 5.82
CA LEU A 119 9.23 -22.69 7.00
C LEU A 119 9.14 -23.78 8.07
N GLY A 120 10.32 -24.27 8.46
CA GLY A 120 10.46 -25.17 9.58
C GLY A 120 10.11 -24.52 10.93
N GLU A 121 10.23 -25.32 11.98
CA GLU A 121 10.04 -24.89 13.37
C GLU A 121 11.23 -24.01 13.82
N ALA A 122 10.96 -22.84 14.36
CA ALA A 122 11.96 -21.89 14.86
C ALA A 122 11.99 -21.77 16.39
N GLY A 123 11.15 -22.55 17.10
CA GLY A 123 11.05 -22.51 18.54
C GLY A 123 9.63 -22.78 19.04
N LYS A 124 9.32 -22.28 20.24
CA LYS A 124 8.00 -22.46 20.86
C LYS A 124 7.47 -21.12 21.35
N ASN A 125 6.16 -20.91 21.26
CA ASN A 125 5.49 -19.76 21.84
C ASN A 125 5.33 -19.94 23.38
N ALA A 126 4.76 -18.92 24.05
CA ALA A 126 4.51 -18.95 25.50
C ALA A 126 3.57 -20.10 25.96
N LYS A 127 2.80 -20.68 25.05
CA LYS A 127 1.93 -21.84 25.29
C LYS A 127 2.63 -23.18 25.00
N GLY A 128 3.94 -23.16 24.68
CA GLY A 128 4.71 -24.35 24.34
C GLY A 128 4.45 -24.93 22.95
N GLN A 129 3.72 -24.23 22.07
CA GLN A 129 3.41 -24.68 20.72
C GLN A 129 4.58 -24.33 19.76
N PRO A 130 4.95 -25.22 18.83
CA PRO A 130 5.93 -24.92 17.81
C PRO A 130 5.53 -23.69 16.98
N ILE A 131 6.50 -22.86 16.64
CA ILE A 131 6.32 -21.67 15.80
C ILE A 131 7.29 -21.68 14.63
N SER A 132 6.90 -21.05 13.52
CA SER A 132 7.75 -20.80 12.39
C SER A 132 8.74 -19.66 12.65
N ALA A 133 9.72 -19.50 11.76
CA ALA A 133 10.68 -18.40 11.82
C ALA A 133 10.04 -16.99 11.78
N ILE A 134 8.80 -16.88 11.30
CA ILE A 134 8.01 -15.63 11.31
C ILE A 134 7.00 -15.56 12.47
N GLY A 135 7.07 -16.49 13.44
CA GLY A 135 6.29 -16.44 14.67
C GLY A 135 4.92 -17.11 14.66
N HIS A 136 4.47 -17.66 13.54
CA HIS A 136 3.17 -18.35 13.48
C HIS A 136 3.18 -19.70 14.20
N PRO A 137 2.10 -20.06 14.93
CA PRO A 137 1.94 -21.40 15.51
C PRO A 137 2.04 -22.50 14.44
N ARG A 138 2.82 -23.53 14.72
CA ARG A 138 3.04 -24.68 13.83
C ARG A 138 2.82 -25.98 14.57
N PRO A 139 1.57 -26.33 14.87
CA PRO A 139 1.29 -27.55 15.65
C PRO A 139 1.73 -28.83 14.95
N TYR A 140 1.95 -28.79 13.64
CA TYR A 140 2.28 -29.94 12.81
C TYR A 140 3.64 -29.83 12.09
N GLY A 141 4.48 -28.83 12.43
CA GLY A 141 5.78 -28.60 11.78
C GLY A 141 5.64 -27.98 10.39
N GLN A 142 6.46 -28.42 9.43
CA GLN A 142 6.39 -27.97 8.04
C GLN A 142 5.10 -28.48 7.37
N LEU A 143 4.30 -27.56 6.82
CA LEU A 143 3.02 -27.89 6.23
C LEU A 143 3.09 -28.20 4.73
N SER A 144 4.06 -27.62 4.01
CA SER A 144 4.21 -27.83 2.57
C SER A 144 5.65 -27.60 2.11
N GLY A 145 5.97 -27.99 0.86
CA GLY A 145 7.24 -27.68 0.21
C GLY A 145 7.31 -26.25 -0.35
N CYS A 146 6.23 -25.52 -0.40
CA CYS A 146 6.10 -24.11 -0.72
C CYS A 146 5.67 -23.38 0.56
N CYS A 147 5.92 -22.21 0.74
CA CYS A 147 6.74 -21.14 0.23
C CYS A 147 7.45 -20.52 1.43
N VAL A 148 8.38 -19.61 1.24
CA VAL A 148 9.01 -18.90 2.35
C VAL A 148 8.79 -17.41 2.21
N PRO A 149 8.64 -16.62 3.29
CA PRO A 149 8.50 -15.18 3.22
C PRO A 149 9.75 -14.55 2.58
N ALA A 150 9.54 -13.62 1.67
CA ALA A 150 10.61 -12.76 1.18
C ALA A 150 11.14 -11.83 2.30
N PRO A 151 12.36 -11.28 2.16
CA PRO A 151 12.80 -10.13 2.95
C PRO A 151 11.80 -8.97 2.82
N SER A 152 11.62 -8.17 3.89
CA SER A 152 10.56 -7.15 3.92
C SER A 152 10.70 -6.06 2.86
N VAL A 153 11.92 -5.69 2.46
CA VAL A 153 12.19 -4.68 1.43
C VAL A 153 12.63 -5.36 0.16
N LEU A 154 11.88 -5.13 -0.92
CA LEU A 154 12.17 -5.64 -2.26
C LEU A 154 12.31 -4.46 -3.23
N LYS A 155 13.31 -4.51 -4.11
CA LYS A 155 13.52 -3.52 -5.17
C LYS A 155 13.40 -4.21 -6.52
N PHE A 156 12.53 -3.69 -7.38
CA PHE A 156 12.31 -4.17 -8.74
C PHE A 156 12.68 -3.11 -9.78
N ASP A 157 13.04 -3.55 -10.98
CA ASP A 157 13.06 -2.67 -12.15
C ASP A 157 11.65 -2.52 -12.76
N LYS A 158 11.51 -1.64 -13.74
CA LYS A 158 10.24 -1.44 -14.48
C LYS A 158 9.74 -2.69 -15.20
N ALA A 159 10.63 -3.62 -15.55
CA ALA A 159 10.30 -4.88 -16.20
C ALA A 159 9.87 -5.98 -15.21
N GLY A 160 9.94 -5.69 -13.91
CA GLY A 160 9.54 -6.60 -12.82
C GLY A 160 10.64 -7.55 -12.36
N ASN A 161 11.89 -7.37 -12.78
CA ASN A 161 13.00 -8.17 -12.27
C ASN A 161 13.36 -7.70 -10.86
N LEU A 162 13.52 -8.64 -9.93
CA LEU A 162 14.01 -8.35 -8.59
C LEU A 162 15.49 -7.96 -8.64
N LEU A 163 15.81 -6.76 -8.18
CA LEU A 163 17.18 -6.24 -8.13
C LEU A 163 17.82 -6.41 -6.77
N GLN A 164 17.06 -6.22 -5.68
CA GLN A 164 17.54 -6.31 -4.30
C GLN A 164 16.42 -6.82 -3.38
N ALA A 165 16.83 -7.49 -2.30
CA ALA A 165 15.96 -7.92 -1.22
C ALA A 165 16.72 -7.90 0.11
N TRP A 166 16.16 -7.27 1.16
CA TRP A 166 16.79 -7.21 2.48
C TRP A 166 15.80 -6.87 3.59
N GLY A 167 16.18 -7.20 4.80
CA GLY A 167 15.51 -6.77 6.02
C GLY A 167 14.30 -7.60 6.44
N GLY A 168 13.90 -7.37 7.67
CA GLY A 168 12.74 -8.01 8.29
C GLY A 168 12.94 -9.47 8.68
N PRO A 169 11.88 -10.12 9.14
CA PRO A 169 11.94 -11.51 9.61
C PRO A 169 12.22 -12.53 8.49
N GLY A 170 12.04 -12.16 7.22
CA GLY A 170 12.45 -12.98 6.07
C GLY A 170 13.96 -12.95 5.81
N ASP A 171 14.70 -12.08 6.50
CA ASP A 171 16.15 -11.94 6.42
C ASP A 171 16.75 -11.81 7.83
N PRO A 172 16.82 -12.89 8.61
CA PRO A 172 17.28 -12.85 10.00
C PRO A 172 18.74 -12.39 10.13
N GLY A 173 19.59 -12.68 9.15
CA GLY A 173 20.97 -12.22 9.14
C GLY A 173 21.12 -10.71 9.04
N PHE A 174 20.15 -10.02 8.45
CA PHE A 174 20.08 -8.56 8.45
C PHE A 174 19.82 -8.01 9.86
N LEU A 175 18.85 -8.56 10.57
CA LEU A 175 18.51 -8.12 11.93
C LEU A 175 19.65 -8.35 12.92
N GLU A 176 20.45 -9.39 12.72
CA GLU A 176 21.61 -9.67 13.56
C GLU A 176 22.79 -8.73 13.32
N LYS A 177 22.95 -8.23 12.10
CA LYS A 177 24.18 -7.56 11.67
C LYS A 177 23.97 -6.07 11.30
N ARG A 178 22.82 -5.70 10.75
CA ARG A 178 22.60 -4.37 10.14
C ARG A 178 21.55 -3.52 10.83
N CYS A 179 20.61 -4.10 11.59
CA CYS A 179 19.59 -3.39 12.37
C CYS A 179 19.50 -4.01 13.76
N ARG A 180 20.28 -3.46 14.70
CA ARG A 180 20.39 -3.98 16.06
C ARG A 180 19.86 -2.98 17.06
N PRO A 181 19.12 -3.39 18.10
CA PRO A 181 18.66 -2.51 19.17
C PRO A 181 19.80 -1.73 19.85
N GLY A 182 20.98 -2.34 19.99
CA GLY A 182 22.16 -1.69 20.55
C GLY A 182 22.68 -0.49 19.73
N ASP A 183 22.36 -0.43 18.43
CA ASP A 183 22.67 0.68 17.52
C ASP A 183 21.50 1.68 17.43
N GLY A 184 20.42 1.48 18.19
CA GLY A 184 19.20 2.28 18.13
C GLY A 184 18.25 1.91 16.98
N CYS A 185 18.53 0.82 16.26
CA CYS A 185 17.72 0.34 15.16
C CYS A 185 16.78 -0.77 15.66
N TYR A 186 15.47 -0.49 15.67
CA TYR A 186 14.43 -1.48 15.96
C TYR A 186 13.58 -1.68 14.71
N TRP A 187 13.68 -2.88 14.11
CA TRP A 187 12.84 -3.18 12.95
C TRP A 187 11.37 -3.11 13.31
N PRO A 188 10.52 -2.47 12.48
CA PRO A 188 9.11 -2.30 12.80
C PRO A 188 8.38 -3.61 13.05
N GLY A 189 7.49 -3.61 14.03
CA GLY A 189 6.60 -4.72 14.36
C GLY A 189 5.57 -5.01 13.27
N ARG A 190 5.11 -3.94 12.60
CA ARG A 190 4.21 -4.00 11.44
C ARG A 190 4.68 -3.01 10.38
N GLU A 191 5.28 -3.50 9.34
CA GLU A 191 5.81 -2.74 8.22
C GLU A 191 4.71 -1.85 7.59
N HIS A 192 5.02 -0.52 7.36
CA HIS A 192 4.00 0.40 6.84
C HIS A 192 4.53 1.40 5.80
N GLY A 193 5.21 2.46 6.17
CA GLY A 193 5.71 3.47 5.25
C GLY A 193 7.08 3.11 4.66
N ILE A 194 7.28 3.38 3.37
CA ILE A 194 8.57 3.37 2.70
C ILE A 194 8.65 4.54 1.73
N PHE A 195 9.80 5.20 1.70
CA PHE A 195 10.13 6.24 0.72
C PHE A 195 11.62 6.17 0.37
N VAL A 196 11.97 6.44 -0.88
CA VAL A 196 13.37 6.59 -1.32
C VAL A 196 13.60 8.04 -1.72
N ASP A 197 14.52 8.69 -1.02
CA ASP A 197 14.78 10.10 -1.25
C ASP A 197 15.72 10.35 -2.45
N HIS A 198 15.87 11.61 -2.82
CA HIS A 198 16.70 12.06 -3.95
C HIS A 198 18.21 11.79 -3.80
N ASN A 199 18.65 11.31 -2.64
CA ASN A 199 20.02 10.87 -2.35
C ASN A 199 20.10 9.33 -2.23
N ASP A 200 19.09 8.61 -2.70
CA ASP A 200 18.96 7.14 -2.65
C ASP A 200 18.93 6.54 -1.23
N PHE A 201 18.60 7.31 -0.20
CA PHE A 201 18.35 6.76 1.12
C PHE A 201 16.93 6.19 1.19
N VAL A 202 16.83 5.01 1.78
CA VAL A 202 15.57 4.31 2.01
C VAL A 202 15.09 4.60 3.43
N TRP A 203 13.91 5.17 3.52
CA TRP A 203 13.22 5.47 4.77
C TRP A 203 12.12 4.47 5.00
N ILE A 204 12.01 3.93 6.21
CA ILE A 204 10.92 3.00 6.59
C ILE A 204 10.32 3.35 7.94
N SER A 205 9.07 2.96 8.12
CA SER A 205 8.37 3.05 9.42
C SER A 205 7.43 1.86 9.62
N GLY A 206 6.82 1.82 10.79
CA GLY A 206 5.78 0.86 11.14
C GLY A 206 4.63 1.47 11.91
N ASN A 207 3.54 0.70 12.00
CA ASN A 207 2.35 1.05 12.76
C ASN A 207 1.85 -0.08 13.69
N GLY A 208 2.77 -0.95 14.14
CA GLY A 208 2.44 -2.05 15.05
C GLY A 208 2.14 -1.57 16.47
N GLU A 209 0.93 -1.84 16.95
CA GLU A 209 0.49 -1.60 18.33
C GLU A 209 0.70 -2.86 19.17
N ILE A 210 1.93 -3.14 19.55
CA ILE A 210 2.31 -4.34 20.29
C ILE A 210 1.73 -4.33 21.70
N SER A 211 1.70 -3.15 22.36
CA SER A 211 1.19 -2.98 23.72
C SER A 211 -0.31 -3.25 23.88
N ARG A 212 -1.07 -3.08 22.80
CA ARG A 212 -2.53 -3.28 22.79
C ARG A 212 -2.97 -4.67 22.37
N GLY A 213 -2.05 -5.57 22.06
CA GLY A 213 -2.37 -6.94 21.70
C GLY A 213 -2.96 -7.12 20.30
N THR A 214 -3.12 -6.07 19.52
CA THR A 214 -3.75 -6.12 18.20
C THR A 214 -2.93 -6.88 17.15
N ASN A 215 -1.62 -7.08 17.41
CA ASN A 215 -0.73 -7.87 16.56
C ASN A 215 0.32 -8.67 17.37
N SER A 216 0.19 -8.76 18.68
CA SER A 216 1.27 -9.22 19.57
C SER A 216 0.97 -10.51 20.32
N GLY A 217 -0.28 -10.88 20.48
CA GLY A 217 -0.66 -12.01 21.34
C GLY A 217 -0.19 -13.37 20.86
N GLU A 218 0.24 -13.46 19.61
CA GLU A 218 0.68 -14.70 18.96
C GLU A 218 2.19 -14.75 18.65
N TYR A 219 2.91 -13.62 18.83
CA TYR A 219 4.29 -13.50 18.41
C TYR A 219 5.26 -13.37 19.59
N PRO A 220 5.90 -14.46 20.02
CA PRO A 220 6.85 -14.44 21.14
C PRO A 220 8.10 -13.59 20.90
N TRP A 221 8.38 -13.24 19.68
CA TRP A 221 9.47 -12.36 19.27
C TRP A 221 9.09 -10.87 19.27
N ALA A 222 7.82 -10.52 19.54
CA ALA A 222 7.40 -9.14 19.77
C ALA A 222 8.20 -8.45 20.87
N ALA A 223 8.67 -9.21 21.85
CA ALA A 223 9.59 -8.71 22.88
C ALA A 223 10.90 -8.14 22.33
N ASN A 224 11.33 -8.58 21.15
CA ASN A 224 12.57 -8.12 20.50
C ASN A 224 12.40 -6.81 19.72
N PHE A 225 11.16 -6.29 19.59
CA PHE A 225 10.87 -5.01 18.92
C PHE A 225 10.85 -3.80 19.85
N GLY A 226 11.02 -4.01 21.16
CA GLY A 226 11.07 -2.91 22.12
C GLY A 226 9.72 -2.23 22.36
N GLY A 227 8.59 -2.82 21.98
CA GLY A 227 7.24 -2.26 22.16
C GLY A 227 6.62 -1.72 20.85
N ASP A 228 5.68 -0.80 20.95
CA ASP A 228 4.96 -0.22 19.81
C ASP A 228 5.90 0.51 18.84
N ASP A 229 5.56 0.48 17.55
CA ASP A 229 6.34 1.16 16.50
C ASP A 229 6.31 2.67 16.70
N SER A 230 7.47 3.24 16.98
CA SER A 230 7.62 4.66 17.30
C SER A 230 8.91 5.27 16.77
N GLN A 231 9.46 4.65 15.72
CA GLN A 231 10.64 5.13 15.01
C GLN A 231 10.38 5.26 13.50
N ILE A 232 11.15 6.15 12.88
CA ILE A 232 11.42 6.15 11.45
C ILE A 232 12.90 5.81 11.29
N LEU A 233 13.20 4.86 10.42
CA LEU A 233 14.56 4.38 10.18
C LEU A 233 15.03 4.80 8.79
N LYS A 234 16.28 5.26 8.69
CA LYS A 234 16.95 5.62 7.44
C LYS A 234 18.06 4.61 7.14
N PHE A 235 18.08 4.13 5.91
CA PHE A 235 19.10 3.20 5.41
C PHE A 235 19.68 3.71 4.10
N LYS A 236 20.88 3.23 3.76
CA LYS A 236 21.37 3.25 2.37
C LYS A 236 20.57 2.24 1.54
N ALA A 237 20.64 2.35 0.22
CA ALA A 237 19.94 1.43 -0.69
C ALA A 237 20.30 -0.05 -0.45
N ASP A 238 21.49 -0.35 0.03
CA ASP A 238 21.96 -1.70 0.35
C ASP A 238 21.50 -2.22 1.73
N GLY A 239 20.68 -1.46 2.46
CA GLY A 239 20.21 -1.79 3.80
C GLY A 239 21.19 -1.41 4.93
N THR A 240 22.26 -0.66 4.67
CA THR A 240 23.13 -0.15 5.74
C THR A 240 22.40 0.91 6.55
N PHE A 241 22.25 0.69 7.85
CA PHE A 241 21.59 1.63 8.77
C PHE A 241 22.34 2.96 8.86
N VAL A 242 21.60 4.07 8.88
CA VAL A 242 22.15 5.44 8.93
C VAL A 242 21.71 6.16 10.19
N LEU A 243 20.40 6.29 10.43
CA LEU A 243 19.87 6.95 11.63
C LEU A 243 18.44 6.49 11.94
N ALA A 244 18.02 6.71 13.18
CA ALA A 244 16.65 6.61 13.61
C ALA A 244 16.12 7.96 14.11
N ILE A 245 14.85 8.24 13.84
CA ILE A 245 14.07 9.34 14.41
C ILE A 245 13.07 8.72 15.40
N GLY A 246 13.01 9.29 16.62
CA GLY A 246 12.19 8.75 17.69
C GLY A 246 12.87 7.65 18.48
N LYS A 247 12.24 7.25 19.56
CA LYS A 247 12.65 6.16 20.46
C LYS A 247 11.59 5.08 20.42
N GLN A 248 12.00 3.85 20.25
CA GLN A 248 11.08 2.70 20.20
C GLN A 248 10.35 2.51 21.55
N GLY A 249 9.13 1.99 21.49
CA GLY A 249 8.38 1.56 22.67
C GLY A 249 7.50 2.64 23.29
N MET A 250 7.09 3.64 22.53
CA MET A 250 6.02 4.55 23.00
C MET A 250 4.72 3.79 23.18
N THR A 251 3.93 4.20 24.14
CA THR A 251 2.63 3.57 24.44
C THR A 251 1.47 4.57 24.47
N LYS A 252 1.76 5.84 24.25
CA LYS A 252 0.77 6.93 24.30
C LYS A 252 1.08 7.98 23.23
N PRO A 253 0.05 8.52 22.55
CA PRO A 253 0.23 9.63 21.62
C PRO A 253 0.69 10.90 22.33
N ASN A 254 1.54 11.67 21.62
CA ASN A 254 1.91 13.03 21.99
C ASN A 254 2.25 13.84 20.75
N SER A 255 1.26 14.44 20.12
CA SER A 255 1.44 15.23 18.91
C SER A 255 2.19 16.55 19.11
N ASN A 256 2.57 16.88 20.34
CA ASN A 256 3.39 18.06 20.65
C ASN A 256 4.86 17.76 20.94
N ASP A 257 5.24 16.48 20.94
CA ASP A 257 6.63 16.14 21.18
C ASP A 257 7.53 16.66 20.04
N THR A 258 8.61 17.34 20.42
CA THR A 258 9.57 17.94 19.49
C THR A 258 11.00 17.43 19.70
N ASN A 259 11.28 16.68 20.79
CA ASN A 259 12.64 16.25 21.14
C ASN A 259 12.71 15.01 22.04
N GLY A 260 11.62 14.31 22.27
CA GLY A 260 11.55 13.13 23.16
C GLY A 260 12.19 11.86 22.60
N GLY A 261 12.59 11.87 21.34
CA GLY A 261 13.25 10.76 20.68
C GLY A 261 14.76 10.66 20.99
N ILE A 262 15.43 9.69 20.35
CA ILE A 262 16.89 9.53 20.48
C ILE A 262 17.61 10.73 19.88
N ASN A 263 18.76 11.09 20.46
CA ASN A 263 19.62 12.18 20.00
C ASN A 263 18.90 13.54 19.84
N GLY A 264 17.82 13.77 20.63
CA GLY A 264 17.04 15.00 20.56
C GLY A 264 16.20 15.13 19.29
N THR A 265 15.85 14.03 18.64
CA THR A 265 14.86 13.99 17.57
C THR A 265 13.44 14.06 18.17
N PRO A 266 12.41 14.49 17.43
CA PRO A 266 11.05 14.41 17.91
C PRO A 266 10.60 12.93 18.06
N GLN A 267 9.54 12.71 18.83
CA GLN A 267 8.99 11.40 19.07
C GLN A 267 7.75 11.17 18.19
N PRO A 268 7.85 10.43 17.08
CA PRO A 268 6.70 9.96 16.32
C PRO A 268 6.06 8.76 17.03
N TYR A 269 4.82 8.43 16.64
CA TYR A 269 4.13 7.26 17.18
C TYR A 269 3.18 6.66 16.14
N LEU A 270 3.44 5.39 15.74
CA LEU A 270 2.68 4.64 14.74
C LEU A 270 2.57 5.42 13.41
N VAL A 271 3.70 5.64 12.78
CA VAL A 271 3.82 6.48 11.57
C VAL A 271 3.19 5.78 10.36
N ALA A 272 2.42 6.55 9.59
CA ALA A 272 1.79 6.03 8.39
C ALA A 272 2.69 6.15 7.15
N ASP A 273 3.17 7.35 6.84
CA ASP A 273 3.91 7.60 5.60
C ASP A 273 4.76 8.87 5.68
N PHE A 274 5.59 9.10 4.67
CA PHE A 274 6.44 10.28 4.61
C PHE A 274 6.99 10.51 3.21
N THR A 275 7.39 11.76 2.94
CA THR A 275 8.11 12.17 1.72
C THR A 275 9.23 13.14 2.07
N VAL A 276 10.33 13.16 1.30
CA VAL A 276 11.42 14.13 1.45
C VAL A 276 11.35 15.15 0.33
N ASP A 277 11.33 16.42 0.69
CA ASP A 277 11.44 17.52 -0.27
C ASP A 277 12.90 17.62 -0.80
N PRO A 278 13.13 17.40 -2.10
CA PRO A 278 14.48 17.46 -2.66
C PRO A 278 15.09 18.87 -2.68
N LYS A 279 14.28 19.93 -2.51
CA LYS A 279 14.73 21.32 -2.51
C LYS A 279 15.16 21.81 -1.14
N THR A 280 14.42 21.41 -0.09
CA THR A 280 14.62 21.91 1.28
C THR A 280 15.21 20.86 2.21
N ASN A 281 15.28 19.59 1.78
CA ASN A 281 15.66 18.43 2.59
C ASN A 281 14.78 18.23 3.83
N ILE A 282 13.53 18.70 3.78
CA ILE A 282 12.54 18.45 4.83
C ILE A 282 11.90 17.10 4.60
N LEU A 283 11.92 16.25 5.62
CA LEU A 283 11.11 15.03 5.68
C LEU A 283 9.73 15.40 6.27
N TRP A 284 8.71 15.28 5.44
CA TRP A 284 7.30 15.46 5.79
C TRP A 284 6.72 14.13 6.23
N ILE A 285 6.19 14.04 7.43
CA ILE A 285 5.79 12.79 8.08
C ILE A 285 4.31 12.83 8.41
N ALA A 286 3.52 11.90 7.86
CA ALA A 286 2.17 11.61 8.33
C ALA A 286 2.26 10.78 9.63
N ASP A 287 2.45 11.46 10.75
CA ASP A 287 2.51 10.90 12.10
C ASP A 287 1.08 10.71 12.62
N GLY A 288 0.40 9.63 12.14
CA GLY A 288 -1.05 9.63 12.04
C GLY A 288 -1.84 8.48 12.61
N TYR A 289 -1.28 7.30 12.87
CA TYR A 289 -2.01 6.22 13.56
C TYR A 289 -2.03 6.42 15.07
N GLY A 290 -0.90 6.82 15.65
CA GLY A 290 -0.79 7.13 17.07
C GLY A 290 -0.99 8.61 17.36
N ASN A 291 -0.24 9.47 16.68
CA ASN A 291 -0.38 10.93 16.72
C ASN A 291 -1.37 11.43 15.65
N ARG A 292 -1.63 12.75 15.60
CA ARG A 292 -2.54 13.39 14.63
C ARG A 292 -1.93 14.66 14.05
N ARG A 293 -0.71 14.53 13.52
CA ARG A 293 0.03 15.68 12.98
C ARG A 293 0.78 15.33 11.70
N VAL A 294 1.04 16.33 10.90
CA VAL A 294 2.16 16.29 9.98
C VAL A 294 3.38 16.82 10.74
N LEU A 295 4.42 15.99 10.87
CA LEU A 295 5.67 16.33 11.52
C LEU A 295 6.73 16.65 10.46
N MET A 296 7.55 17.67 10.70
CA MET A 296 8.61 18.14 9.82
C MET A 296 9.95 18.00 10.51
N VAL A 297 10.88 17.32 9.87
CA VAL A 297 12.25 17.17 10.37
C VAL A 297 13.27 17.39 9.24
N ASP A 298 14.48 17.75 9.61
CA ASP A 298 15.62 17.75 8.70
C ASP A 298 16.02 16.33 8.35
N ALA A 299 16.00 15.96 7.07
CA ALA A 299 16.25 14.58 6.62
C ALA A 299 17.72 14.14 6.77
N ALA A 300 18.65 15.04 7.01
CA ALA A 300 20.04 14.68 7.28
C ALA A 300 20.28 14.31 8.75
N THR A 301 19.60 15.00 9.66
CA THR A 301 19.89 14.92 11.11
C THR A 301 18.73 14.36 11.93
N GLY A 302 17.52 14.29 11.38
CA GLY A 302 16.29 13.93 12.09
C GLY A 302 15.79 15.01 13.06
N LYS A 303 16.39 16.19 13.09
CA LYS A 303 16.02 17.26 14.02
C LYS A 303 14.71 17.93 13.63
N TYR A 304 13.96 18.29 14.64
CA TYR A 304 12.68 18.97 14.53
C TYR A 304 12.79 20.33 13.80
N ILE A 305 11.84 20.56 12.89
CA ILE A 305 11.64 21.83 12.17
C ILE A 305 10.29 22.44 12.53
N GLY A 306 9.22 21.64 12.51
CA GLY A 306 7.87 22.08 12.75
C GLY A 306 6.86 20.94 12.76
N HIS A 307 5.62 21.25 13.10
CA HIS A 307 4.48 20.33 12.93
C HIS A 307 3.18 21.12 12.85
N PHE A 308 2.13 20.48 12.34
CA PHE A 308 0.80 21.07 12.29
C PHE A 308 -0.30 20.01 12.25
N GLY A 309 -1.50 20.39 12.65
CA GLY A 309 -2.73 19.62 12.56
C GLY A 309 -3.60 20.00 11.37
N ALA A 310 -4.85 19.54 11.36
CA ALA A 310 -5.82 19.90 10.32
C ALA A 310 -5.93 21.42 10.17
N TYR A 311 -6.15 21.87 8.94
CA TYR A 311 -6.23 23.28 8.56
C TYR A 311 -4.95 24.10 8.85
N GLY A 312 -3.81 23.42 9.07
CA GLY A 312 -2.54 24.04 9.40
C GLY A 312 -2.42 24.56 10.84
N GLN A 313 -3.40 24.31 11.68
CA GLN A 313 -3.42 24.75 13.07
C GLN A 313 -2.52 23.89 13.96
N ASN A 314 -2.30 24.32 15.19
CA ASN A 314 -1.58 23.52 16.18
C ASN A 314 -2.40 22.26 16.53
N PRO A 315 -1.82 21.05 16.45
CA PRO A 315 -2.51 19.80 16.76
C PRO A 315 -2.89 19.61 18.22
N VAL A 316 -2.30 20.39 19.14
CA VAL A 316 -2.61 20.37 20.59
C VAL A 316 -4.09 20.53 20.90
N ILE A 317 -4.81 21.24 20.02
CA ILE A 317 -6.21 21.59 20.25
C ILE A 317 -7.08 20.37 19.96
N GLY A 318 -7.53 19.69 21.04
CA GLY A 318 -8.52 18.64 20.99
C GLY A 318 -8.00 17.21 21.04
N GLU A 319 -6.70 16.99 21.23
CA GLU A 319 -6.13 15.63 21.31
C GLU A 319 -6.40 14.91 22.64
N SER A 320 -6.50 15.64 23.73
CA SER A 320 -6.48 15.05 25.09
C SER A 320 -7.83 14.56 25.61
N THR A 321 -8.93 14.83 24.93
CA THR A 321 -10.28 14.61 25.49
C THR A 321 -11.22 13.79 24.62
N ASP A 322 -10.80 13.38 23.41
CA ASP A 322 -11.67 12.62 22.51
C ASP A 322 -11.53 11.11 22.77
N PRO A 323 -12.51 10.47 23.43
CA PRO A 323 -12.51 9.02 23.61
C PRO A 323 -12.66 8.23 22.31
N ALA A 324 -12.92 8.89 21.16
CA ALA A 324 -12.98 8.29 19.84
C ALA A 324 -11.61 7.87 19.27
N TYR A 325 -10.53 7.97 20.03
CA TYR A 325 -9.24 7.37 19.67
C TYR A 325 -9.29 5.85 19.54
N GLY A 326 -10.32 5.22 20.03
CA GLY A 326 -10.52 3.79 20.07
C GLY A 326 -11.57 3.27 19.09
N GLY A 327 -11.44 3.49 17.80
CA GLY A 327 -12.00 2.56 16.82
C GLY A 327 -13.47 2.67 16.41
N ALA A 328 -14.16 3.76 16.65
CA ALA A 328 -15.52 3.95 16.10
C ALA A 328 -15.51 4.85 14.85
N TRP A 329 -15.02 4.36 13.74
CA TRP A 329 -15.00 5.01 12.42
C TRP A 329 -16.38 5.54 11.98
N ALA A 330 -17.46 4.89 12.45
CA ALA A 330 -18.82 5.17 12.01
C ALA A 330 -19.62 6.15 12.89
N ALA A 331 -19.16 6.47 14.10
CA ALA A 331 -20.00 7.18 15.06
C ALA A 331 -20.19 8.66 14.71
N ASP A 332 -19.19 9.33 14.15
CA ASP A 332 -19.23 10.79 13.91
C ASP A 332 -19.80 11.15 12.55
N PHE A 333 -19.64 10.29 11.53
CA PHE A 333 -20.33 10.43 10.26
C PHE A 333 -21.85 10.43 10.41
N ARG A 334 -22.36 9.63 11.34
CA ARG A 334 -23.79 9.56 11.65
C ARG A 334 -24.31 10.75 12.43
N LYS A 335 -23.43 11.57 13.01
CA LYS A 335 -23.79 12.79 13.76
C LYS A 335 -23.90 14.04 12.88
N GLY A 336 -23.64 13.93 11.57
CA GLY A 336 -23.79 15.07 10.64
C GLY A 336 -22.73 16.15 10.78
N GLU A 337 -21.55 15.86 11.35
CA GLU A 337 -20.42 16.80 11.32
C GLU A 337 -19.91 16.93 9.89
N THR A 338 -20.22 18.03 9.25
CA THR A 338 -19.87 18.33 7.85
C THR A 338 -18.41 18.75 7.67
N LYS A 339 -17.71 19.16 8.73
CA LYS A 339 -16.30 19.60 8.70
C LYS A 339 -15.58 19.24 9.99
N PRO A 340 -14.95 18.05 10.07
CA PRO A 340 -14.13 17.68 11.22
C PRO A 340 -12.99 18.69 11.45
N LYS A 341 -12.87 19.22 12.66
CA LYS A 341 -11.92 20.30 13.02
C LYS A 341 -10.48 19.83 13.12
N TYR A 342 -10.26 18.53 13.32
CA TYR A 342 -8.96 17.93 13.57
C TYR A 342 -8.69 16.81 12.58
N PHE A 343 -7.42 16.43 12.38
CA PHE A 343 -7.08 15.18 11.74
C PHE A 343 -7.61 14.01 12.55
N ARG A 344 -8.08 12.98 11.88
CA ARG A 344 -8.55 11.76 12.51
C ARG A 344 -7.59 10.60 12.22
N SER A 345 -7.38 9.75 13.20
CA SER A 345 -6.56 8.54 12.99
C SER A 345 -7.26 7.56 12.02
N PRO A 346 -6.49 7.08 11.01
CA PRO A 346 -5.14 7.49 10.70
C PRO A 346 -5.07 8.70 9.76
N LEU A 347 -4.14 9.63 10.06
CA LEU A 347 -3.59 10.52 9.05
C LEU A 347 -2.60 9.71 8.23
N HIS A 348 -2.82 9.51 6.90
CA HIS A 348 -2.25 8.35 6.24
C HIS A 348 -1.18 8.64 5.19
N CYS A 349 -1.16 9.83 4.60
CA CYS A 349 -0.10 10.26 3.69
C CYS A 349 0.22 11.75 3.82
N ALA A 350 1.42 12.15 3.38
CA ALA A 350 1.84 13.54 3.26
C ALA A 350 2.75 13.67 2.02
N GLU A 351 2.18 14.01 0.87
CA GLU A 351 2.84 14.01 -0.43
C GLU A 351 3.05 15.42 -0.96
N LEU A 352 4.31 15.73 -1.32
CA LEU A 352 4.69 17.04 -1.80
C LEU A 352 4.71 17.11 -3.33
N SER A 353 3.98 18.06 -3.90
CA SER A 353 4.01 18.34 -5.33
C SER A 353 5.20 19.21 -5.74
N LYS A 354 5.61 19.13 -7.01
CA LYS A 354 6.75 19.90 -7.57
C LYS A 354 6.59 21.42 -7.45
N ASP A 355 5.35 21.89 -7.41
CA ASP A 355 4.99 23.32 -7.26
C ASP A 355 4.84 23.76 -5.79
N GLY A 356 5.17 22.88 -4.83
CA GLY A 356 5.30 23.23 -3.41
C GLY A 356 4.00 23.16 -2.60
N PHE A 357 3.03 22.39 -3.05
CA PHE A 357 1.85 22.07 -2.26
C PHE A 357 1.95 20.69 -1.62
N LEU A 358 1.64 20.61 -0.35
CA LEU A 358 1.59 19.38 0.41
C LEU A 358 0.16 18.86 0.45
N TYR A 359 -0.05 17.65 0.00
CA TYR A 359 -1.32 16.93 0.01
C TYR A 359 -1.32 15.92 1.14
N VAL A 360 -2.29 16.03 2.03
CA VAL A 360 -2.35 15.25 3.27
C VAL A 360 -3.61 14.40 3.29
N CYS A 361 -3.42 13.07 3.32
CA CYS A 361 -4.52 12.10 3.38
C CYS A 361 -5.08 12.01 4.81
N ASP A 362 -6.11 12.77 5.11
CA ASP A 362 -6.88 12.65 6.35
C ASP A 362 -7.90 11.52 6.20
N ARG A 363 -7.36 10.28 6.16
CA ARG A 363 -8.10 9.05 5.85
C ARG A 363 -9.28 8.87 6.79
N GLY A 364 -9.09 9.08 8.09
CA GLY A 364 -10.14 8.95 9.09
C GLY A 364 -11.34 9.88 8.88
N ASN A 365 -11.16 10.97 8.13
CA ASN A 365 -12.20 11.94 7.78
C ASN A 365 -12.60 11.89 6.29
N ASN A 366 -12.16 10.90 5.53
CA ASN A 366 -12.48 10.74 4.10
C ASN A 366 -12.17 11.98 3.26
N ARG A 367 -10.99 12.57 3.45
CA ARG A 367 -10.59 13.77 2.71
C ARG A 367 -9.10 13.83 2.46
N VAL A 368 -8.72 14.64 1.49
CA VAL A 368 -7.35 15.15 1.30
C VAL A 368 -7.37 16.64 1.62
N GLN A 369 -6.48 17.11 2.49
CA GLN A 369 -6.25 18.52 2.72
C GLN A 369 -5.00 18.99 1.98
N VAL A 370 -5.04 20.20 1.41
CA VAL A 370 -3.96 20.79 0.62
C VAL A 370 -3.39 21.98 1.35
N PHE A 371 -2.07 22.04 1.45
CA PHE A 371 -1.33 23.10 2.13
C PHE A 371 -0.23 23.67 1.25
N LYS A 372 0.04 24.96 1.39
CA LYS A 372 1.25 25.55 0.85
C LYS A 372 2.41 25.24 1.80
N ALA A 373 3.35 24.42 1.35
CA ALA A 373 4.40 23.83 2.19
C ALA A 373 5.29 24.88 2.89
N SER A 374 5.52 26.04 2.26
CA SER A 374 6.31 27.13 2.84
C SER A 374 5.65 27.82 4.05
N ASP A 375 4.33 27.68 4.20
CA ASP A 375 3.52 28.51 5.12
C ASP A 375 3.02 27.73 6.34
N VAL A 376 3.32 26.41 6.42
CA VAL A 376 2.93 25.53 7.53
C VAL A 376 4.03 25.31 8.56
N GLY A 377 3.70 24.62 9.67
CA GLY A 377 4.66 24.18 10.69
C GLY A 377 5.02 25.24 11.74
N LYS A 378 4.36 26.39 11.72
CA LYS A 378 4.46 27.43 12.73
C LYS A 378 3.18 27.48 13.57
N PRO A 379 3.23 27.84 14.86
CA PRO A 379 2.05 27.99 15.69
C PRO A 379 1.00 28.90 15.01
N CYS A 380 -0.17 28.40 14.77
CA CYS A 380 -1.23 29.07 14.06
C CYS A 380 -2.62 28.56 14.49
N GLN A 381 -3.64 29.39 14.42
CA GLN A 381 -5.01 29.04 14.74
C GLN A 381 -5.90 29.22 13.50
N ASN A 382 -6.46 28.12 13.01
CA ASN A 382 -7.40 28.14 11.88
C ASN A 382 -8.55 27.14 12.09
N PRO A 383 -9.31 27.20 13.20
CA PRO A 383 -10.33 26.20 13.55
C PRO A 383 -11.51 26.19 12.56
N ALA A 384 -11.75 27.29 11.87
CA ALA A 384 -12.80 27.38 10.85
C ALA A 384 -12.37 26.82 9.48
N GLY A 385 -11.08 26.53 9.28
CA GLY A 385 -10.56 26.05 8.01
C GLY A 385 -10.62 27.07 6.89
N GLU A 386 -10.26 28.34 7.18
CA GLU A 386 -10.23 29.41 6.20
C GLU A 386 -9.03 29.24 5.25
N ALA A 387 -9.32 29.23 3.94
CA ALA A 387 -8.27 29.18 2.91
C ALA A 387 -7.34 30.39 2.98
N GLY A 388 -6.03 30.16 2.73
CA GLY A 388 -5.00 31.21 2.82
C GLY A 388 -4.49 31.46 4.24
N LYS A 389 -5.07 30.83 5.26
CA LYS A 389 -4.64 30.94 6.65
C LYS A 389 -3.88 29.70 7.09
N CYS A 390 -2.81 29.85 7.85
CA CYS A 390 -1.96 28.75 8.35
C CYS A 390 -1.45 27.82 7.22
N GLY A 391 -1.25 28.32 6.03
CA GLY A 391 -0.84 27.52 4.87
C GLY A 391 -1.96 26.66 4.26
N PHE A 392 -3.14 26.58 4.85
CA PHE A 392 -4.25 25.79 4.33
C PHE A 392 -4.80 26.42 3.02
N VAL A 393 -4.91 25.61 1.98
CA VAL A 393 -5.41 26.01 0.66
C VAL A 393 -6.85 25.56 0.43
N GLY A 394 -7.14 24.31 0.77
CA GLY A 394 -8.44 23.71 0.56
C GLY A 394 -8.48 22.24 0.93
N GLU A 395 -9.64 21.64 0.78
CA GLU A 395 -9.84 20.21 1.02
C GLU A 395 -10.68 19.56 -0.07
N LEU A 396 -10.42 18.28 -0.30
CA LEU A 396 -11.12 17.45 -1.26
C LEU A 396 -11.71 16.24 -0.53
N PRO A 397 -13.04 16.18 -0.37
CA PRO A 397 -13.72 14.98 0.13
C PRO A 397 -13.55 13.80 -0.84
N ILE A 398 -13.26 12.62 -0.32
CA ILE A 398 -13.13 11.38 -1.07
C ILE A 398 -14.18 10.40 -0.57
N ALA A 399 -15.20 10.12 -1.38
CA ALA A 399 -16.32 9.24 -1.04
C ALA A 399 -16.82 9.47 0.42
N PRO A 400 -17.25 10.68 0.77
CA PRO A 400 -17.44 11.11 2.17
C PRO A 400 -18.48 10.30 2.94
N GLN A 401 -19.38 9.60 2.25
CA GLN A 401 -20.38 8.71 2.86
C GLN A 401 -19.81 7.36 3.34
N THR A 402 -18.54 7.09 3.10
CA THR A 402 -17.92 5.82 3.48
C THR A 402 -17.57 5.82 4.98
N ALA A 403 -17.94 4.75 5.68
CA ALA A 403 -17.78 4.68 7.14
C ALA A 403 -16.36 4.33 7.61
N SER A 404 -15.50 3.82 6.73
CA SER A 404 -14.24 3.15 7.14
C SER A 404 -12.95 3.86 6.72
N GLY A 405 -13.03 5.08 6.20
CA GLY A 405 -11.88 5.86 5.75
C GLY A 405 -11.38 5.49 4.35
N THR A 406 -11.19 6.48 3.49
CA THR A 406 -11.02 6.28 2.05
C THR A 406 -9.64 6.65 1.53
N SER A 407 -9.16 7.87 1.75
CA SER A 407 -7.91 8.37 1.20
C SER A 407 -6.67 7.72 1.86
N GLY A 408 -6.27 6.54 1.38
CA GLY A 408 -5.14 5.82 1.94
C GLY A 408 -3.78 6.29 1.44
N SER A 409 -3.68 6.57 0.17
CA SER A 409 -2.45 7.02 -0.47
C SER A 409 -2.79 7.88 -1.67
N LEU A 410 -1.85 8.72 -2.08
CA LEU A 410 -1.98 9.46 -3.32
C LEU A 410 -0.63 9.53 -4.06
N ALA A 411 -0.72 9.70 -5.37
CA ALA A 411 0.43 9.98 -6.21
C ALA A 411 0.05 11.00 -7.29
N PHE A 412 1.07 11.66 -7.85
CA PHE A 412 0.88 12.61 -8.94
C PHE A 412 1.19 11.96 -10.28
N SER A 413 0.54 12.40 -11.36
CA SER A 413 0.92 12.02 -12.70
C SER A 413 2.33 12.50 -13.05
N ALA A 414 2.98 11.81 -14.01
CA ALA A 414 4.36 12.08 -14.39
C ALA A 414 4.54 13.33 -15.26
N ASP A 415 3.45 13.89 -15.81
CA ASP A 415 3.52 15.12 -16.61
C ASP A 415 4.13 16.29 -15.80
N PRO A 416 4.78 17.26 -16.46
CA PRO A 416 5.50 18.35 -15.77
C PRO A 416 4.65 19.11 -14.76
N GLU A 417 3.37 19.32 -15.06
CA GLU A 417 2.39 20.01 -14.23
C GLU A 417 1.82 19.14 -13.11
N GLN A 418 2.10 17.82 -13.13
CA GLN A 418 1.47 16.86 -12.23
C GLN A 418 -0.06 17.03 -12.20
N SER A 419 -0.66 17.08 -13.38
CA SER A 419 -2.04 17.55 -13.57
C SER A 419 -3.10 16.58 -13.04
N CYS A 420 -2.76 15.31 -12.83
CA CYS A 420 -3.61 14.32 -12.15
C CYS A 420 -3.15 14.05 -10.72
N LEU A 421 -4.13 13.80 -9.87
CA LEU A 421 -3.99 13.19 -8.56
C LEU A 421 -4.59 11.77 -8.64
N TYR A 422 -3.80 10.75 -8.33
CA TYR A 422 -4.30 9.38 -8.16
C TYR A 422 -4.49 9.11 -6.68
N VAL A 423 -5.75 8.88 -6.25
CA VAL A 423 -6.07 8.64 -4.84
C VAL A 423 -6.57 7.22 -4.67
N ALA A 424 -5.85 6.42 -3.87
CA ALA A 424 -6.25 5.08 -3.51
C ALA A 424 -7.34 5.13 -2.42
N ASP A 425 -8.52 4.65 -2.74
CA ASP A 425 -9.62 4.45 -1.82
C ASP A 425 -9.64 2.98 -1.37
N LEU A 426 -9.13 2.76 -0.16
CA LEU A 426 -8.98 1.43 0.40
C LEU A 426 -10.32 0.72 0.55
N THR A 427 -11.33 1.44 1.04
CA THR A 427 -12.62 0.87 1.44
C THR A 427 -13.52 0.58 0.26
N ASN A 428 -13.43 1.39 -0.81
CA ASN A 428 -14.22 1.21 -2.02
C ASN A 428 -13.44 0.48 -3.13
N PHE A 429 -12.21 0.02 -2.84
CA PHE A 429 -11.39 -0.83 -3.72
C PHE A 429 -11.13 -0.23 -5.09
N THR A 430 -10.82 1.06 -5.14
CA THR A 430 -10.62 1.78 -6.40
C THR A 430 -9.53 2.84 -6.30
N ILE A 431 -8.99 3.26 -7.43
CA ILE A 431 -8.09 4.40 -7.52
C ILE A 431 -8.77 5.46 -8.39
N TYR A 432 -8.99 6.64 -7.82
CA TYR A 432 -9.56 7.79 -8.52
C TYR A 432 -8.49 8.55 -9.29
N SER A 433 -8.77 8.93 -10.52
CA SER A 433 -8.02 9.92 -11.29
C SER A 433 -8.74 11.27 -11.16
N ILE A 434 -8.09 12.23 -10.52
CA ILE A 434 -8.66 13.53 -10.17
C ILE A 434 -7.86 14.61 -10.89
N ASN A 435 -8.53 15.51 -11.60
CA ASN A 435 -7.88 16.71 -12.14
C ASN A 435 -7.46 17.60 -10.98
N ARG A 436 -6.14 17.80 -10.82
CA ARG A 436 -5.55 18.52 -9.67
C ARG A 436 -5.96 19.98 -9.62
N LYS A 437 -6.19 20.63 -10.77
CA LYS A 437 -6.58 22.03 -10.86
C LYS A 437 -8.05 22.27 -10.50
N THR A 438 -8.94 21.39 -10.96
CA THR A 438 -10.38 21.52 -10.74
C THR A 438 -10.89 20.74 -9.53
N LEU A 439 -10.08 19.83 -8.99
CA LEU A 439 -10.43 18.88 -7.93
C LEU A 439 -11.65 18.00 -8.30
N GLN A 440 -11.83 17.73 -9.58
CA GLN A 440 -12.91 16.89 -10.09
C GLN A 440 -12.40 15.51 -10.47
N GLU A 441 -13.18 14.48 -10.17
CA GLU A 441 -12.92 13.12 -10.63
C GLU A 441 -13.15 13.06 -12.15
N VAL A 442 -12.12 12.70 -12.89
CA VAL A 442 -12.16 12.56 -14.36
C VAL A 442 -12.22 11.10 -14.81
N ASP A 443 -11.67 10.18 -14.01
CA ASP A 443 -11.72 8.75 -14.26
C ASP A 443 -11.49 7.97 -12.95
N ARG A 444 -11.67 6.65 -13.00
CA ARG A 444 -11.29 5.70 -11.95
C ARG A 444 -11.03 4.33 -12.54
N PHE A 445 -10.17 3.56 -11.88
CA PHE A 445 -9.87 2.19 -12.29
C PHE A 445 -9.78 1.25 -11.09
N GLY A 446 -9.79 -0.06 -11.36
CA GLY A 446 -9.87 -1.09 -10.35
C GLY A 446 -11.31 -1.52 -10.08
N GLY A 447 -11.59 -1.90 -8.85
CA GLY A 447 -12.89 -2.40 -8.37
C GLY A 447 -12.70 -3.65 -7.53
N GLY A 448 -13.72 -4.04 -6.74
CA GLY A 448 -13.62 -5.10 -5.74
C GLY A 448 -13.29 -6.47 -6.34
N GLY A 449 -12.27 -7.14 -5.79
CA GLY A 449 -11.86 -8.49 -6.16
C GLY A 449 -10.39 -8.75 -5.86
N ARG A 450 -9.91 -9.93 -6.26
CA ARG A 450 -8.52 -10.39 -6.07
C ARG A 450 -7.87 -10.83 -7.40
N GLY A 451 -8.51 -10.56 -8.52
CA GLY A 451 -7.97 -10.81 -9.86
C GLY A 451 -7.14 -9.65 -10.36
N LEU A 452 -6.50 -9.88 -11.52
CA LEU A 452 -5.72 -8.87 -12.21
C LEU A 452 -6.61 -7.64 -12.54
N GLY A 453 -6.13 -6.45 -12.15
CA GLY A 453 -6.88 -5.20 -12.31
C GLY A 453 -7.98 -4.97 -11.28
N GLN A 454 -8.18 -5.88 -10.34
CA GLN A 454 -9.08 -5.73 -9.21
C GLN A 454 -8.30 -5.43 -7.95
N PHE A 455 -8.95 -4.87 -6.94
CA PHE A 455 -8.37 -4.53 -5.65
C PHE A 455 -9.15 -5.12 -4.48
N HIS A 456 -8.39 -5.44 -3.43
CA HIS A 456 -8.88 -5.62 -2.08
C HIS A 456 -7.97 -4.82 -1.14
N TRP A 457 -8.45 -3.70 -0.63
CA TRP A 457 -7.69 -2.74 0.18
C TRP A 457 -6.43 -2.20 -0.53
N PRO A 458 -6.56 -1.45 -1.67
CA PRO A 458 -5.44 -0.77 -2.29
C PRO A 458 -4.87 0.26 -1.32
N HIS A 459 -3.68 -0.01 -0.82
CA HIS A 459 -3.10 0.68 0.33
C HIS A 459 -2.10 1.76 -0.07
N LYS A 460 -1.31 1.47 -1.09
CA LYS A 460 -0.29 2.39 -1.62
C LYS A 460 -0.41 2.51 -3.13
N VAL A 461 -0.12 3.71 -3.61
CA VAL A 461 -0.03 4.02 -5.03
C VAL A 461 1.22 4.84 -5.30
N SER A 462 1.93 4.54 -6.39
CA SER A 462 3.09 5.32 -6.86
C SER A 462 3.14 5.32 -8.39
N VAL A 463 3.92 6.22 -8.98
CA VAL A 463 3.95 6.46 -10.44
C VAL A 463 5.39 6.52 -10.93
N ASP A 464 5.70 5.85 -12.04
CA ASP A 464 7.00 5.95 -12.71
C ASP A 464 7.06 7.14 -13.68
N SER A 465 8.25 7.41 -14.23
CA SER A 465 8.46 8.52 -15.17
C SER A 465 7.68 8.41 -16.49
N GLU A 466 7.23 7.21 -16.85
CA GLU A 466 6.38 6.95 -18.02
C GLU A 466 4.89 7.13 -17.70
N GLY A 467 4.56 7.33 -16.42
CA GLY A 467 3.20 7.51 -15.93
C GLY A 467 2.46 6.21 -15.67
N ASN A 468 3.15 5.06 -15.63
CA ASN A 468 2.55 3.81 -15.18
C ASN A 468 2.30 3.89 -13.66
N VAL A 469 1.21 3.30 -13.22
CA VAL A 469 0.81 3.29 -11.80
C VAL A 469 1.13 1.93 -11.20
N TYR A 470 1.70 1.96 -10.00
CA TYR A 470 1.93 0.78 -9.17
C TYR A 470 1.05 0.85 -7.93
N ALA A 471 0.39 -0.25 -7.61
CA ALA A 471 -0.50 -0.34 -6.45
C ALA A 471 -0.18 -1.55 -5.60
N GLY A 472 -0.10 -1.33 -4.28
CA GLY A 472 0.11 -2.38 -3.28
C GLY A 472 -1.09 -2.52 -2.36
N GLU A 473 -1.41 -3.74 -1.95
CA GLU A 473 -2.61 -4.10 -1.22
C GLU A 473 -2.30 -4.70 0.16
N VAL A 474 -3.19 -4.47 1.13
CA VAL A 474 -3.12 -5.03 2.49
C VAL A 474 -4.35 -5.90 2.81
N ASP A 475 -4.48 -6.29 4.08
CA ASP A 475 -5.59 -7.04 4.65
C ASP A 475 -5.86 -8.38 3.93
N GLY A 476 -4.76 -9.16 3.77
CA GLY A 476 -4.79 -10.52 3.23
C GLY A 476 -4.90 -10.59 1.70
N SER A 477 -4.71 -9.48 1.00
CA SER A 477 -4.55 -9.50 -0.45
C SER A 477 -3.15 -9.92 -0.87
N ALA A 478 -2.12 -9.40 -0.15
CA ALA A 478 -0.71 -9.70 -0.41
C ALA A 478 -0.33 -9.52 -1.90
N ASN A 479 -0.85 -8.46 -2.52
CA ASN A 479 -0.74 -8.25 -3.95
C ASN A 479 -0.06 -6.91 -4.27
N VAL A 480 0.69 -6.90 -5.36
CA VAL A 480 1.26 -5.69 -5.95
C VAL A 480 1.09 -5.76 -7.46
N GLN A 481 0.54 -4.70 -8.05
CA GLN A 481 0.21 -4.65 -9.46
C GLN A 481 0.79 -3.42 -10.14
N LYS A 482 1.21 -3.57 -11.40
CA LYS A 482 1.55 -2.48 -12.32
C LYS A 482 0.39 -2.25 -13.29
N PHE A 483 0.07 -0.99 -13.51
CA PHE A 483 -0.93 -0.55 -14.48
C PHE A 483 -0.24 0.30 -15.55
N LEU A 484 -0.24 -0.18 -16.77
CA LEU A 484 0.31 0.53 -17.92
C LEU A 484 -0.60 1.70 -18.28
N ARG A 485 0.01 2.88 -18.45
CA ARG A 485 -0.71 4.09 -18.86
C ARG A 485 -0.96 4.11 -20.36
N TYR A 486 -2.17 4.50 -20.75
CA TYR A 486 -2.57 4.75 -22.13
C TYR A 486 -3.24 6.12 -22.26
N GLY A 487 -3.27 6.64 -23.49
CA GLY A 487 -3.92 7.90 -23.83
C GLY A 487 -3.17 9.12 -23.30
N ALA A 488 -3.89 10.04 -22.66
CA ALA A 488 -3.32 11.30 -22.17
C ALA A 488 -2.20 11.09 -21.13
N ALA A 489 -1.24 12.01 -21.09
CA ALA A 489 -0.18 11.99 -20.09
C ALA A 489 -0.65 12.54 -18.72
N GLY A 490 -1.67 13.39 -18.74
CA GLY A 490 -2.23 14.06 -17.57
C GLY A 490 -3.71 14.33 -17.71
N CYS A 491 -4.28 15.04 -16.75
CA CYS A 491 -5.70 15.37 -16.66
C CYS A 491 -5.98 16.79 -17.18
N SER A 492 -6.81 16.92 -18.21
CA SER A 492 -7.20 18.21 -18.79
C SER A 492 -8.72 18.43 -18.83
N GLY A 493 -9.51 17.38 -18.55
CA GLY A 493 -10.97 17.41 -18.65
C GLY A 493 -11.66 17.99 -17.42
N THR A 494 -12.92 18.37 -17.61
CA THR A 494 -13.89 18.55 -16.54
C THR A 494 -14.49 17.19 -16.19
N GLY A 495 -14.67 16.93 -14.92
CA GLY A 495 -15.15 15.66 -14.39
C GLY A 495 -16.34 15.86 -13.45
N HIS A 496 -16.52 14.92 -12.54
CA HIS A 496 -17.55 14.98 -11.50
C HIS A 496 -17.03 15.71 -10.28
N ALA A 497 -17.80 16.66 -9.77
CA ALA A 497 -17.43 17.45 -8.60
C ALA A 497 -17.38 16.64 -7.29
N GLU A 498 -18.13 15.53 -7.23
CA GLU A 498 -18.14 14.63 -6.07
C GLU A 498 -17.33 13.38 -6.35
N VAL A 499 -16.14 13.31 -5.75
CA VAL A 499 -15.24 12.13 -5.88
C VAL A 499 -15.83 10.95 -5.14
N GLY A 500 -15.91 9.81 -5.82
CA GLY A 500 -16.40 8.57 -5.23
C GLY A 500 -17.92 8.47 -5.10
N LYS A 501 -18.69 9.33 -5.74
CA LYS A 501 -20.15 9.15 -5.79
C LYS A 501 -20.49 7.88 -6.57
N TYR A 502 -21.28 7.00 -5.95
CA TYR A 502 -21.78 5.83 -6.65
C TYR A 502 -22.69 6.28 -7.79
N ARG A 503 -22.36 5.87 -9.02
CA ARG A 503 -23.29 5.96 -10.14
C ARG A 503 -24.25 4.78 -10.00
N GLN A 504 -25.54 5.10 -9.82
CA GLN A 504 -26.61 4.09 -9.87
C GLN A 504 -26.76 3.56 -11.28
#